data_84627edfc3c14300330fa7942460240b
#
_entry.id   84627edfc3c14300330fa7942460240b
#
_cell.length_a   1.000
_cell.length_b   1.000
_cell.length_c   1.000
_cell.angle_alpha   90.00
_cell.angle_beta   90.00
_cell.angle_gamma   90.00
#
_symmetry.space_group_name_H-M   'P 1'
#
loop_
_entity.id
_entity.type
_entity.pdbx_description
1 polymer ?
#
loop_
_entity_poly.entity_id
_entity_poly.type
_entity_poly.pdbx_seq_one_letter_code
_entity_poly.pdbx_strand_id
1 'polypeptide(L)'
;MFVQMNTSMNFFIIGGSGFIGTHLTNLLKEVFPTCIVYNLDIIENNHDGKSIYINCDVRSDIHIGVPVTSEDVIFNFAAVHRTPGHPDQAYFETNIRGAENVCAFAEKCGIKKIVFTSSIAPYGAAEDLKTEETLPTPNTPYGISKLVAEKIHTIWQAKKSNERQLTIVRPGVVFGKGENGNFTRLYWGIREGKFFYPGRKDTVKACIYVKELVRFMLYRLEHHDKGVELYNCTFEPAYTIEQIVEIMKKATGMQRTVIKIPGGILMAV
;
A
#
# COMPACT_ATOMS: atom_id res chain seq x y z
N MET A 1 12.50 12.36 15.08
CA MET A 1 12.62 13.81 14.83
C MET A 1 12.78 13.95 13.33
N PHE A 2 11.76 14.44 12.62
CA PHE A 2 11.86 14.64 11.18
C PHE A 2 12.74 15.86 10.90
N VAL A 3 13.73 15.71 10.01
CA VAL A 3 14.64 16.78 9.61
C VAL A 3 13.84 17.81 8.79
N GLN A 4 14.21 19.08 8.85
CA GLN A 4 13.60 20.15 8.06
C GLN A 4 13.72 19.84 6.56
N MET A 5 12.70 19.20 5.99
CA MET A 5 12.53 19.18 4.54
C MET A 5 12.22 20.61 4.06
N ASN A 6 12.65 20.91 2.84
CA ASN A 6 12.46 22.22 2.21
C ASN A 6 10.96 22.57 2.18
N THR A 7 10.58 23.72 2.74
CA THR A 7 9.20 24.18 2.93
C THR A 7 8.44 24.44 1.61
N SER A 8 9.08 24.28 0.46
CA SER A 8 8.51 24.51 -0.88
C SER A 8 8.13 23.24 -1.65
N MET A 9 8.26 22.05 -1.02
CA MET A 9 7.98 20.76 -1.67
C MET A 9 6.48 20.42 -1.59
N ASN A 10 5.91 20.02 -2.72
CA ASN A 10 4.54 19.53 -2.80
C ASN A 10 4.51 17.99 -2.86
N PHE A 11 3.40 17.41 -2.44
CA PHE A 11 3.19 15.98 -2.46
C PHE A 11 2.03 15.62 -3.40
N PHE A 12 2.29 14.78 -4.38
CA PHE A 12 1.29 14.23 -5.29
C PHE A 12 0.96 12.80 -4.87
N ILE A 13 -0.23 12.59 -4.32
CA ILE A 13 -0.68 11.27 -3.87
C ILE A 13 -1.64 10.71 -4.91
N ILE A 14 -1.16 9.78 -5.71
CA ILE A 14 -1.93 9.11 -6.75
C ILE A 14 -2.64 7.91 -6.13
N GLY A 15 -3.97 7.85 -6.21
CA GLY A 15 -4.79 6.95 -5.39
C GLY A 15 -4.97 7.47 -3.96
N GLY A 16 -4.93 8.80 -3.77
CA GLY A 16 -4.91 9.43 -2.46
C GLY A 16 -6.22 9.38 -1.70
N SER A 17 -7.37 9.18 -2.36
CA SER A 17 -8.67 9.01 -1.70
C SER A 17 -8.81 7.65 -1.00
N GLY A 18 -7.88 6.73 -1.26
CA GLY A 18 -7.83 5.41 -0.64
C GLY A 18 -7.41 5.45 0.83
N PHE A 19 -7.45 4.26 1.46
CA PHE A 19 -7.14 4.08 2.88
C PHE A 19 -5.73 4.57 3.27
N ILE A 20 -4.70 4.13 2.55
CA ILE A 20 -3.30 4.53 2.84
C ILE A 20 -3.10 6.02 2.54
N GLY A 21 -3.66 6.52 1.42
CA GLY A 21 -3.56 7.92 1.01
C GLY A 21 -4.15 8.90 2.03
N THR A 22 -5.30 8.55 2.60
CA THR A 22 -5.93 9.34 3.67
C THR A 22 -5.02 9.44 4.91
N HIS A 23 -4.41 8.34 5.33
CA HIS A 23 -3.50 8.35 6.47
C HIS A 23 -2.20 9.10 6.19
N LEU A 24 -1.66 8.98 4.97
CA LEU A 24 -0.48 9.75 4.57
C LEU A 24 -0.77 11.26 4.53
N THR A 25 -1.90 11.67 3.93
CA THR A 25 -2.33 13.08 3.90
C THR A 25 -2.39 13.68 5.29
N ASN A 26 -2.99 12.95 6.26
CA ASN A 26 -3.05 13.40 7.64
C ASN A 26 -1.64 13.55 8.27
N LEU A 27 -0.76 12.58 8.05
CA LEU A 27 0.61 12.62 8.57
C LEU A 27 1.40 13.78 7.95
N LEU A 28 1.30 13.99 6.63
CA LEU A 28 1.99 15.09 5.94
C LEU A 28 1.58 16.44 6.50
N LYS A 29 0.29 16.65 6.76
CA LYS A 29 -0.21 17.91 7.36
C LYS A 29 0.14 18.06 8.82
N GLU A 30 0.36 16.97 9.55
CA GLU A 30 0.87 17.00 10.93
C GLU A 30 2.35 17.37 10.96
N VAL A 31 3.16 16.79 10.09
CA VAL A 31 4.62 16.98 10.07
C VAL A 31 5.02 18.25 9.31
N PHE A 32 4.35 18.54 8.20
CA PHE A 32 4.61 19.70 7.32
C PHE A 32 3.33 20.52 7.14
N PRO A 33 2.93 21.34 8.11
CA PRO A 33 1.64 22.06 8.06
C PRO A 33 1.47 22.98 6.84
N THR A 34 2.57 23.49 6.28
CA THR A 34 2.58 24.42 5.13
C THR A 34 2.67 23.74 3.78
N CYS A 35 2.94 22.40 3.72
CA CYS A 35 3.05 21.69 2.45
C CYS A 35 1.71 21.68 1.70
N ILE A 36 1.77 21.64 0.38
CA ILE A 36 0.59 21.38 -0.44
C ILE A 36 0.54 19.88 -0.74
N VAL A 37 -0.62 19.28 -0.50
CA VAL A 37 -0.91 17.89 -0.83
C VAL A 37 -1.94 17.88 -1.94
N TYR A 38 -1.59 17.31 -3.08
CA TYR A 38 -2.50 17.08 -4.20
C TYR A 38 -2.96 15.61 -4.16
N ASN A 39 -4.26 15.42 -4.08
CA ASN A 39 -4.89 14.10 -4.15
C ASN A 39 -5.36 13.83 -5.58
N LEU A 40 -4.67 12.95 -6.29
CA LEU A 40 -5.00 12.52 -7.65
C LEU A 40 -5.74 11.18 -7.58
N ASP A 41 -7.05 11.20 -7.82
CA ASP A 41 -7.89 10.00 -7.71
C ASP A 41 -9.11 10.11 -8.62
N ILE A 42 -9.75 8.99 -8.91
CA ILE A 42 -11.06 8.94 -9.59
C ILE A 42 -12.21 9.22 -8.62
N ILE A 43 -11.97 9.15 -7.31
CA ILE A 43 -12.94 9.41 -6.26
C ILE A 43 -12.60 10.74 -5.59
N GLU A 44 -13.55 11.67 -5.57
CA GLU A 44 -13.36 12.96 -4.94
C GLU A 44 -13.20 12.83 -3.43
N ASN A 45 -12.12 13.38 -2.92
CA ASN A 45 -11.85 13.52 -1.49
C ASN A 45 -10.80 14.61 -1.26
N ASN A 46 -11.16 15.64 -0.52
CA ASN A 46 -10.22 16.71 -0.13
C ASN A 46 -9.65 16.51 1.28
N HIS A 47 -9.96 15.39 1.94
CA HIS A 47 -9.49 15.05 3.28
C HIS A 47 -9.77 16.15 4.32
N ASP A 48 -11.02 16.64 4.36
CA ASP A 48 -11.45 17.76 5.22
C ASP A 48 -10.60 19.03 5.02
N GLY A 49 -10.33 19.38 3.76
CA GLY A 49 -9.54 20.56 3.40
C GLY A 49 -8.02 20.39 3.53
N LYS A 50 -7.53 19.20 3.83
CA LYS A 50 -6.09 18.91 3.96
C LYS A 50 -5.39 18.66 2.64
N SER A 51 -6.11 18.41 1.56
CA SER A 51 -5.56 18.19 0.23
C SER A 51 -6.41 18.89 -0.84
N ILE A 52 -5.77 19.18 -1.97
CA ILE A 52 -6.43 19.67 -3.18
C ILE A 52 -6.72 18.44 -4.04
N TYR A 53 -8.01 18.19 -4.29
CA TYR A 53 -8.43 17.09 -5.14
C TYR A 53 -8.25 17.44 -6.62
N ILE A 54 -7.70 16.50 -7.38
CA ILE A 54 -7.60 16.54 -8.83
C ILE A 54 -8.15 15.22 -9.39
N ASN A 55 -9.20 15.29 -10.21
CA ASN A 55 -9.72 14.10 -10.87
C ASN A 55 -8.65 13.51 -11.80
N CYS A 56 -8.25 12.27 -11.54
CA CYS A 56 -7.18 11.60 -12.28
C CYS A 56 -7.43 10.11 -12.37
N ASP A 57 -7.59 9.61 -13.59
CA ASP A 57 -7.58 8.18 -13.88
C ASP A 57 -6.20 7.78 -14.40
N VAL A 58 -5.47 7.00 -13.61
CA VAL A 58 -4.11 6.55 -13.96
C VAL A 58 -4.03 5.69 -15.21
N ARG A 59 -5.16 5.15 -15.69
CA ARG A 59 -5.23 4.38 -16.94
C ARG A 59 -5.03 5.26 -18.19
N SER A 60 -5.14 6.57 -18.01
CA SER A 60 -4.92 7.59 -19.05
C SER A 60 -3.72 8.47 -18.72
N ASP A 61 -3.26 9.25 -19.69
CA ASP A 61 -2.19 10.22 -19.50
C ASP A 61 -2.55 11.21 -18.38
N ILE A 62 -1.58 11.44 -17.47
CA ILE A 62 -1.79 12.33 -16.34
C ILE A 62 -1.52 13.77 -16.76
N HIS A 63 -2.58 14.59 -16.68
CA HIS A 63 -2.52 16.03 -16.91
C HIS A 63 -3.07 16.77 -15.69
N ILE A 64 -2.27 17.65 -15.13
CA ILE A 64 -2.65 18.48 -13.99
C ILE A 64 -2.40 19.96 -14.30
N GLY A 65 -3.31 20.81 -13.88
CA GLY A 65 -3.25 22.26 -14.12
C GLY A 65 -2.52 23.04 -13.03
N VAL A 66 -1.59 22.40 -12.29
CA VAL A 66 -0.86 23.02 -11.19
C VAL A 66 0.64 22.99 -11.45
N PRO A 67 1.42 23.95 -10.89
CA PRO A 67 2.87 23.93 -11.00
C PRO A 67 3.48 22.68 -10.37
N VAL A 68 4.46 22.09 -11.04
CA VAL A 68 5.23 20.93 -10.58
C VAL A 68 6.70 21.24 -10.70
N THR A 69 7.48 20.86 -9.70
CA THR A 69 8.92 21.06 -9.65
C THR A 69 9.68 19.74 -9.50
N SER A 70 10.97 19.75 -9.73
CA SER A 70 11.83 18.58 -9.53
C SER A 70 11.98 18.16 -8.07
N GLU A 71 11.63 19.04 -7.14
CA GLU A 71 11.71 18.77 -5.69
C GLU A 71 10.45 18.09 -5.15
N ASP A 72 9.35 18.12 -5.93
CA ASP A 72 8.09 17.51 -5.55
C ASP A 72 8.20 15.98 -5.51
N VAL A 73 7.29 15.36 -4.78
CA VAL A 73 7.31 13.91 -4.51
C VAL A 73 6.01 13.27 -4.97
N ILE A 74 6.13 12.12 -5.64
CA ILE A 74 4.99 11.26 -5.95
C ILE A 74 4.93 10.10 -4.96
N PHE A 75 3.74 9.90 -4.34
CA PHE A 75 3.34 8.66 -3.70
C PHE A 75 2.33 7.96 -4.60
N ASN A 76 2.70 6.80 -5.14
CA ASN A 76 1.82 6.03 -6.02
C ASN A 76 1.14 4.88 -5.27
N PHE A 77 -0.13 5.05 -4.94
CA PHE A 77 -1.01 4.10 -4.26
C PHE A 77 -2.12 3.56 -5.16
N ALA A 78 -2.28 4.14 -6.37
CA ALA A 78 -3.34 3.74 -7.28
C ALA A 78 -3.20 2.27 -7.67
N ALA A 79 -4.22 1.49 -7.38
CA ALA A 79 -4.25 0.07 -7.73
C ALA A 79 -5.67 -0.53 -7.60
N VAL A 80 -5.96 -1.49 -8.46
CA VAL A 80 -6.95 -2.52 -8.19
C VAL A 80 -6.29 -3.58 -7.32
N HIS A 81 -6.82 -3.84 -6.10
CA HIS A 81 -6.12 -4.65 -5.08
C HIS A 81 -6.94 -5.79 -4.46
N ARG A 82 -8.28 -5.80 -4.61
CA ARG A 82 -9.12 -6.88 -4.05
C ARG A 82 -9.01 -8.13 -4.91
N THR A 83 -8.64 -9.26 -4.30
CA THR A 83 -8.51 -10.55 -4.96
C THR A 83 -9.18 -11.64 -4.10
N PRO A 84 -10.18 -12.38 -4.62
CA PRO A 84 -10.92 -12.11 -5.87
C PRO A 84 -11.82 -10.87 -5.73
N GLY A 85 -12.26 -10.31 -6.84
CA GLY A 85 -13.21 -9.17 -6.79
C GLY A 85 -13.28 -8.35 -8.07
N HIS A 86 -12.33 -8.56 -8.98
CA HIS A 86 -12.29 -7.89 -10.28
C HIS A 86 -11.93 -8.90 -11.38
N PRO A 87 -12.32 -8.65 -12.66
CA PRO A 87 -11.76 -9.36 -13.80
C PRO A 87 -10.24 -9.22 -13.84
N ASP A 88 -9.55 -10.26 -14.28
CA ASP A 88 -8.07 -10.27 -14.35
C ASP A 88 -7.50 -9.08 -15.12
N GLN A 89 -8.16 -8.70 -16.21
CA GLN A 89 -7.78 -7.56 -17.03
C GLN A 89 -7.73 -6.24 -16.25
N ALA A 90 -8.63 -6.03 -15.28
CA ALA A 90 -8.67 -4.79 -14.49
C ALA A 90 -7.39 -4.56 -13.67
N TYR A 91 -6.74 -5.64 -13.21
CA TYR A 91 -5.45 -5.52 -12.52
C TYR A 91 -4.35 -5.05 -13.47
N PHE A 92 -4.33 -5.56 -14.70
CA PHE A 92 -3.31 -5.18 -15.68
C PHE A 92 -3.54 -3.76 -16.21
N GLU A 93 -4.77 -3.41 -16.57
CA GLU A 93 -5.11 -2.08 -17.07
C GLU A 93 -4.85 -0.97 -16.04
N THR A 94 -5.15 -1.23 -14.77
CA THR A 94 -4.95 -0.18 -13.74
C THR A 94 -3.54 -0.18 -13.18
N ASN A 95 -3.01 -1.35 -12.80
CA ASN A 95 -1.75 -1.38 -12.05
C ASN A 95 -0.52 -1.24 -12.97
N ILE A 96 -0.57 -1.82 -14.19
CA ILE A 96 0.54 -1.76 -15.14
C ILE A 96 0.48 -0.44 -15.90
N ARG A 97 -0.66 -0.18 -16.58
CA ARG A 97 -0.82 1.08 -17.33
C ARG A 97 -0.69 2.31 -16.43
N GLY A 98 -1.25 2.22 -15.21
CA GLY A 98 -1.10 3.28 -14.21
C GLY A 98 0.35 3.54 -13.83
N ALA A 99 1.16 2.48 -13.65
CA ALA A 99 2.59 2.64 -13.38
C ALA A 99 3.34 3.32 -14.55
N GLU A 100 3.02 2.94 -15.80
CA GLU A 100 3.58 3.59 -17.00
C GLU A 100 3.24 5.08 -17.04
N ASN A 101 1.97 5.44 -16.85
CA ASN A 101 1.50 6.83 -16.90
C ASN A 101 2.06 7.67 -15.75
N VAL A 102 2.18 7.12 -14.54
CA VAL A 102 2.81 7.78 -13.39
C VAL A 102 4.29 8.06 -13.66
N CYS A 103 5.02 7.09 -14.19
CA CYS A 103 6.43 7.26 -14.54
C CYS A 103 6.63 8.27 -15.69
N ALA A 104 5.75 8.25 -16.70
CA ALA A 104 5.76 9.23 -17.80
C ALA A 104 5.47 10.66 -17.30
N PHE A 105 4.50 10.80 -16.39
CA PHE A 105 4.21 12.08 -15.73
C PHE A 105 5.40 12.60 -14.94
N ALA A 106 6.01 11.74 -14.10
CA ALA A 106 7.20 12.10 -13.33
C ALA A 106 8.37 12.53 -14.24
N GLU A 107 8.57 11.82 -15.36
CA GLU A 107 9.61 12.14 -16.36
C GLU A 107 9.36 13.48 -17.04
N LYS A 108 8.11 13.72 -17.48
CA LYS A 108 7.69 14.97 -18.13
C LYS A 108 7.84 16.19 -17.21
N CYS A 109 7.51 16.03 -15.92
CA CYS A 109 7.60 17.11 -14.94
C CYS A 109 8.98 17.24 -14.27
N GLY A 110 9.92 16.35 -14.55
CA GLY A 110 11.24 16.35 -13.95
C GLY A 110 11.28 15.92 -12.48
N ILE A 111 10.21 15.29 -11.97
CA ILE A 111 10.14 14.78 -10.58
C ILE A 111 11.20 13.69 -10.40
N LYS A 112 11.92 13.77 -9.29
CA LYS A 112 13.06 12.88 -8.99
C LYS A 112 12.75 11.81 -7.94
N LYS A 113 11.63 11.93 -7.21
CA LYS A 113 11.32 11.08 -6.06
C LYS A 113 9.97 10.40 -6.21
N ILE A 114 9.97 9.07 -6.22
CA ILE A 114 8.74 8.25 -6.21
C ILE A 114 8.79 7.27 -5.05
N VAL A 115 7.72 7.23 -4.27
CA VAL A 115 7.43 6.15 -3.31
C VAL A 115 6.28 5.32 -3.88
N PHE A 116 6.54 4.07 -4.19
CA PHE A 116 5.57 3.15 -4.79
C PHE A 116 5.13 2.09 -3.78
N THR A 117 3.82 1.96 -3.61
CA THR A 117 3.24 0.86 -2.81
C THR A 117 2.95 -0.34 -3.68
N SER A 118 3.80 -1.35 -3.54
CA SER A 118 3.60 -2.70 -4.07
C SER A 118 2.79 -3.54 -3.07
N SER A 119 3.16 -4.79 -2.87
CA SER A 119 2.54 -5.76 -1.96
C SER A 119 3.49 -6.93 -1.72
N ILE A 120 3.23 -7.75 -0.71
CA ILE A 120 3.87 -9.07 -0.59
C ILE A 120 3.32 -10.08 -1.61
N ALA A 121 2.23 -9.78 -2.32
CA ALA A 121 1.62 -10.66 -3.33
C ALA A 121 2.57 -11.11 -4.48
N PRO A 122 3.58 -10.31 -4.90
CA PRO A 122 4.64 -10.79 -5.80
C PRO A 122 5.38 -12.04 -5.37
N TYR A 123 5.45 -12.35 -4.07
CA TYR A 123 6.08 -13.59 -3.60
C TYR A 123 5.24 -14.85 -3.84
N GLY A 124 3.96 -14.69 -4.17
CA GLY A 124 3.00 -15.79 -4.22
C GLY A 124 2.57 -16.27 -2.82
N ALA A 125 1.76 -17.33 -2.80
CA ALA A 125 1.36 -17.97 -1.55
C ALA A 125 2.52 -18.84 -1.05
N ALA A 126 2.98 -18.58 0.19
CA ALA A 126 4.11 -19.30 0.79
C ALA A 126 3.93 -19.39 2.30
N GLU A 127 4.49 -20.45 2.89
CA GLU A 127 4.54 -20.64 4.35
C GLU A 127 5.94 -20.33 4.94
N ASP A 128 6.96 -20.30 4.08
CA ASP A 128 8.33 -19.96 4.45
C ASP A 128 8.55 -18.45 4.49
N LEU A 129 9.56 -18.04 5.24
CA LEU A 129 9.95 -16.63 5.35
C LEU A 129 10.42 -16.10 3.98
N LYS A 130 9.86 -14.98 3.57
CA LYS A 130 10.26 -14.24 2.36
C LYS A 130 10.95 -12.95 2.74
N THR A 131 12.10 -12.72 2.15
CA THR A 131 12.91 -11.49 2.29
C THR A 131 12.90 -10.72 0.97
N GLU A 132 13.44 -9.51 0.96
CA GLU A 132 13.58 -8.69 -0.24
C GLU A 132 14.44 -9.35 -1.32
N GLU A 133 15.35 -10.25 -0.93
CA GLU A 133 16.22 -11.02 -1.82
C GLU A 133 15.51 -12.24 -2.42
N THR A 134 14.36 -12.64 -1.85
CA THR A 134 13.59 -13.78 -2.35
C THR A 134 13.08 -13.50 -3.76
N LEU A 135 13.33 -14.43 -4.68
CA LEU A 135 12.81 -14.32 -6.05
C LEU A 135 11.28 -14.31 -6.05
N PRO A 136 10.65 -13.27 -6.61
CA PRO A 136 9.20 -13.20 -6.70
C PRO A 136 8.65 -14.28 -7.66
N THR A 137 7.62 -15.00 -7.20
CA THR A 137 6.92 -16.03 -7.96
C THR A 137 5.40 -15.85 -7.85
N PRO A 138 4.85 -14.72 -8.38
CA PRO A 138 3.44 -14.42 -8.23
C PRO A 138 2.56 -15.43 -8.96
N ASN A 139 1.48 -15.84 -8.30
CA ASN A 139 0.50 -16.80 -8.83
C ASN A 139 -0.92 -16.23 -8.95
N THR A 140 -1.07 -14.91 -8.82
CA THR A 140 -2.34 -14.20 -8.99
C THR A 140 -2.18 -13.03 -9.94
N PRO A 141 -3.23 -12.63 -10.71
CA PRO A 141 -3.20 -11.45 -11.57
C PRO A 141 -2.77 -10.18 -10.81
N TYR A 142 -3.21 -10.02 -9.57
CA TYR A 142 -2.78 -8.93 -8.71
C TYR A 142 -1.28 -8.97 -8.42
N GLY A 143 -0.75 -10.11 -7.96
CA GLY A 143 0.68 -10.26 -7.67
C GLY A 143 1.55 -10.03 -8.90
N ILE A 144 1.13 -10.57 -10.06
CA ILE A 144 1.80 -10.35 -11.34
C ILE A 144 1.81 -8.86 -11.71
N SER A 145 0.65 -8.20 -11.64
CA SER A 145 0.53 -6.78 -12.01
C SER A 145 1.37 -5.87 -11.11
N LYS A 146 1.45 -6.17 -9.81
CA LYS A 146 2.31 -5.41 -8.87
C LYS A 146 3.79 -5.62 -9.16
N LEU A 147 4.22 -6.85 -9.47
CA LEU A 147 5.62 -7.12 -9.84
C LEU A 147 6.01 -6.40 -11.13
N VAL A 148 5.13 -6.39 -12.15
CA VAL A 148 5.38 -5.66 -13.39
C VAL A 148 5.47 -4.15 -13.12
N ALA A 149 4.57 -3.61 -12.30
CA ALA A 149 4.61 -2.20 -11.89
C ALA A 149 5.92 -1.84 -11.16
N GLU A 150 6.45 -2.70 -10.28
CA GLU A 150 7.78 -2.51 -9.67
C GLU A 150 8.87 -2.37 -10.72
N LYS A 151 8.86 -3.23 -11.76
CA LYS A 151 9.85 -3.18 -12.84
C LYS A 151 9.75 -1.90 -13.65
N ILE A 152 8.54 -1.41 -13.94
CA ILE A 152 8.31 -0.13 -14.64
C ILE A 152 8.91 1.02 -13.84
N HIS A 153 8.65 1.11 -12.54
CA HIS A 153 9.23 2.15 -11.68
C HIS A 153 10.77 2.02 -11.59
N THR A 154 11.29 0.79 -11.52
CA THR A 154 12.74 0.54 -11.54
C THR A 154 13.39 1.02 -12.84
N ILE A 155 12.76 0.77 -13.99
CA ILE A 155 13.23 1.27 -15.31
C ILE A 155 13.21 2.80 -15.34
N TRP A 156 12.13 3.43 -14.80
CA TRP A 156 12.09 4.88 -14.68
C TRP A 156 13.28 5.42 -13.86
N GLN A 157 13.59 4.81 -12.73
CA GLN A 157 14.72 5.22 -11.90
C GLN A 157 16.05 5.00 -12.64
N ALA A 158 16.25 3.87 -13.30
CA ALA A 158 17.49 3.50 -13.99
C ALA A 158 17.84 4.45 -15.16
N LYS A 159 16.85 5.07 -15.82
CA LYS A 159 17.08 6.07 -16.88
C LYS A 159 17.89 7.29 -16.40
N LYS A 160 17.82 7.62 -15.10
CA LYS A 160 18.58 8.70 -14.47
C LYS A 160 19.02 8.29 -13.06
N SER A 161 19.78 7.21 -12.97
CA SER A 161 20.12 6.52 -11.73
C SER A 161 20.81 7.39 -10.67
N ASN A 162 21.57 8.41 -11.09
CA ASN A 162 22.27 9.33 -10.18
C ASN A 162 21.39 10.49 -9.68
N GLU A 163 20.20 10.69 -10.25
CA GLU A 163 19.30 11.80 -9.93
C GLU A 163 18.00 11.34 -9.29
N ARG A 164 17.49 10.15 -9.65
CA ARG A 164 16.18 9.65 -9.25
C ARG A 164 16.28 8.72 -8.06
N GLN A 165 15.31 8.86 -7.16
CA GLN A 165 15.13 8.02 -5.97
C GLN A 165 13.82 7.27 -6.08
N LEU A 166 13.85 5.96 -5.87
CA LEU A 166 12.68 5.09 -5.88
C LEU A 166 12.65 4.26 -4.62
N THR A 167 11.64 4.47 -3.79
CA THR A 167 11.34 3.58 -2.67
C THR A 167 10.15 2.70 -3.03
N ILE A 168 10.33 1.39 -3.02
CA ILE A 168 9.28 0.38 -3.20
C ILE A 168 8.98 -0.24 -1.85
N VAL A 169 7.74 -0.20 -1.41
CA VAL A 169 7.30 -0.91 -0.22
C VAL A 169 6.37 -2.07 -0.60
N ARG A 170 6.60 -3.24 -0.01
CA ARG A 170 5.77 -4.44 -0.11
C ARG A 170 5.06 -4.69 1.23
N PRO A 171 3.95 -4.00 1.50
CA PRO A 171 3.22 -4.23 2.72
C PRO A 171 2.52 -5.60 2.72
N GLY A 172 2.44 -6.20 3.91
CA GLY A 172 1.47 -7.24 4.21
C GLY A 172 0.05 -6.68 4.25
N VAL A 173 -0.84 -7.33 4.99
CA VAL A 173 -2.20 -6.80 5.20
C VAL A 173 -2.12 -5.50 5.99
N VAL A 174 -2.45 -4.38 5.35
CA VAL A 174 -2.47 -3.06 6.00
C VAL A 174 -3.77 -2.90 6.76
N PHE A 175 -3.69 -2.57 8.05
CA PHE A 175 -4.86 -2.42 8.91
C PHE A 175 -4.84 -1.11 9.71
N GLY A 176 -6.01 -0.70 10.20
CA GLY A 176 -6.17 0.50 11.01
C GLY A 176 -7.56 1.11 10.88
N LYS A 177 -7.77 2.28 11.48
CA LYS A 177 -9.06 2.98 11.43
C LYS A 177 -9.40 3.37 9.99
N GLY A 178 -10.57 2.95 9.50
CA GLY A 178 -11.04 3.21 8.14
C GLY A 178 -10.72 2.10 7.14
N GLU A 179 -10.07 1.00 7.57
CA GLU A 179 -9.88 -0.19 6.74
C GLU A 179 -11.21 -0.91 6.52
N ASN A 180 -11.51 -1.29 5.27
CA ASN A 180 -12.72 -2.03 4.89
C ASN A 180 -12.40 -3.43 4.32
N GLY A 181 -11.26 -4.00 4.69
CA GLY A 181 -10.76 -5.25 4.15
C GLY A 181 -10.78 -6.42 5.13
N ASN A 182 -9.67 -7.15 5.21
CA ASN A 182 -9.57 -8.43 5.87
C ASN A 182 -9.73 -8.35 7.40
N PHE A 183 -9.12 -7.35 8.06
CA PHE A 183 -9.18 -7.22 9.51
C PHE A 183 -10.56 -6.75 9.98
N THR A 184 -11.17 -5.82 9.26
CA THR A 184 -12.55 -5.39 9.55
C THR A 184 -13.54 -6.54 9.38
N ARG A 185 -13.40 -7.35 8.30
CA ARG A 185 -14.24 -8.54 8.12
C ARG A 185 -14.03 -9.59 9.21
N LEU A 186 -12.78 -9.82 9.61
CA LEU A 186 -12.45 -10.72 10.71
C LEU A 186 -13.10 -10.25 12.03
N TYR A 187 -12.97 -8.96 12.34
CA TYR A 187 -13.58 -8.36 13.53
C TYR A 187 -15.09 -8.59 13.58
N TRP A 188 -15.80 -8.26 12.50
CA TRP A 188 -17.24 -8.47 12.42
C TRP A 188 -17.62 -9.95 12.45
N GLY A 189 -16.84 -10.80 11.76
CA GLY A 189 -17.05 -12.25 11.80
C GLY A 189 -16.95 -12.82 13.20
N ILE A 190 -15.98 -12.38 14.02
CA ILE A 190 -15.85 -12.78 15.42
C ILE A 190 -17.04 -12.25 16.23
N ARG A 191 -17.35 -10.95 16.11
CA ARG A 191 -18.41 -10.27 16.85
C ARG A 191 -19.79 -10.91 16.60
N GLU A 192 -20.09 -11.23 15.36
CA GLU A 192 -21.34 -11.87 14.95
C GLU A 192 -21.38 -13.38 15.17
N GLY A 193 -20.24 -14.00 15.51
CA GLY A 193 -20.11 -15.46 15.69
C GLY A 193 -20.13 -16.25 14.39
N LYS A 194 -19.79 -15.61 13.30
CA LYS A 194 -19.70 -16.20 11.96
C LYS A 194 -18.28 -16.66 11.61
N PHE A 195 -17.27 -16.24 12.40
CA PHE A 195 -15.89 -16.64 12.17
C PHE A 195 -15.59 -17.96 12.90
N PHE A 196 -14.91 -18.84 12.20
CA PHE A 196 -14.31 -20.07 12.72
C PHE A 196 -12.93 -20.28 12.07
N TYR A 197 -12.08 -21.10 12.70
CA TYR A 197 -10.79 -21.44 12.11
C TYR A 197 -10.96 -22.60 11.10
N PRO A 198 -10.74 -22.38 9.78
CA PRO A 198 -10.81 -23.44 8.78
C PRO A 198 -9.53 -24.29 8.82
N GLY A 199 -9.57 -25.43 9.47
CA GLY A 199 -8.47 -26.40 9.55
C GLY A 199 -7.35 -26.01 10.51
N ARG A 200 -6.74 -24.84 10.37
CA ARG A 200 -5.55 -24.41 11.12
C ARG A 200 -5.80 -23.12 11.90
N LYS A 201 -5.07 -22.94 13.00
CA LYS A 201 -5.06 -21.72 13.82
C LYS A 201 -3.70 -21.01 13.76
N ASP A 202 -2.66 -21.73 13.38
CA ASP A 202 -1.27 -21.33 13.36
C ASP A 202 -0.82 -20.68 12.04
N THR A 203 -1.76 -20.47 11.09
CA THR A 203 -1.47 -19.74 9.85
C THR A 203 -0.95 -18.33 10.16
N VAL A 204 0.26 -18.04 9.72
CA VAL A 204 0.89 -16.74 9.90
C VAL A 204 0.28 -15.70 8.95
N LYS A 205 0.08 -14.48 9.46
CA LYS A 205 -0.45 -13.35 8.72
C LYS A 205 0.51 -12.18 8.77
N ALA A 206 1.23 -11.97 7.69
CA ALA A 206 2.03 -10.76 7.52
C ALA A 206 1.08 -9.54 7.48
N CYS A 207 1.26 -8.61 8.40
CA CYS A 207 0.42 -7.41 8.50
C CYS A 207 1.23 -6.22 9.02
N ILE A 208 0.71 -5.01 8.79
CA ILE A 208 1.30 -3.76 9.28
C ILE A 208 0.21 -2.75 9.61
N TYR A 209 0.40 -1.99 10.67
CA TYR A 209 -0.46 -0.87 11.02
C TYR A 209 -0.25 0.30 10.05
N VAL A 210 -1.34 0.85 9.52
CA VAL A 210 -1.26 1.87 8.47
C VAL A 210 -0.43 3.09 8.86
N LYS A 211 -0.50 3.53 10.13
CA LYS A 211 0.30 4.67 10.59
C LYS A 211 1.80 4.37 10.61
N GLU A 212 2.19 3.12 10.92
CA GLU A 212 3.60 2.72 10.85
C GLU A 212 4.08 2.66 9.40
N LEU A 213 3.24 2.14 8.49
CA LEU A 213 3.55 2.11 7.07
C LEU A 213 3.82 3.52 6.50
N VAL A 214 2.91 4.49 6.76
CA VAL A 214 3.08 5.85 6.21
C VAL A 214 4.22 6.61 6.90
N ARG A 215 4.49 6.36 8.18
CA ARG A 215 5.68 6.89 8.88
C ARG A 215 6.97 6.34 8.30
N PHE A 216 7.00 5.04 8.02
CA PHE A 216 8.14 4.39 7.39
C PHE A 216 8.41 4.96 5.99
N MET A 217 7.37 5.14 5.16
CA MET A 217 7.51 5.77 3.84
C MET A 217 8.11 7.18 3.94
N LEU A 218 7.62 7.98 4.88
CA LEU A 218 8.12 9.34 5.09
C LEU A 218 9.55 9.34 5.62
N TYR A 219 9.87 8.45 6.56
CA TYR A 219 11.23 8.26 7.06
C TYR A 219 12.20 7.89 5.94
N ARG A 220 11.83 6.95 5.04
CA ARG A 220 12.69 6.58 3.91
C ARG A 220 12.84 7.72 2.91
N LEU A 221 11.80 8.51 2.66
CA LEU A 221 11.89 9.69 1.81
C LEU A 221 12.95 10.70 2.31
N GLU A 222 13.07 10.86 3.64
CA GLU A 222 14.07 11.74 4.26
C GLU A 222 15.49 11.14 4.27
N HIS A 223 15.60 9.82 4.40
CA HIS A 223 16.86 9.11 4.60
C HIS A 223 17.21 8.20 3.42
N HIS A 224 16.59 8.46 2.27
CA HIS A 224 16.87 7.69 1.06
C HIS A 224 18.28 8.01 0.57
N ASP A 225 19.10 6.98 0.42
CA ASP A 225 20.35 7.10 -0.31
C ASP A 225 20.04 7.28 -1.80
N LYS A 226 20.85 6.85 -2.70
CA LYS A 226 20.57 6.95 -4.14
C LYS A 226 20.10 5.61 -4.68
N GLY A 227 19.30 5.64 -5.75
CA GLY A 227 18.93 4.43 -6.47
C GLY A 227 17.55 3.89 -6.13
N VAL A 228 17.43 2.56 -6.07
CA VAL A 228 16.20 1.84 -5.76
C VAL A 228 16.32 1.18 -4.40
N GLU A 229 15.35 1.44 -3.56
CA GLU A 229 15.18 0.74 -2.28
C GLU A 229 13.91 -0.08 -2.30
N LEU A 230 13.98 -1.31 -1.78
CA LEU A 230 12.85 -2.23 -1.66
C LEU A 230 12.75 -2.71 -0.22
N TYR A 231 11.53 -2.68 0.35
CA TYR A 231 11.28 -3.07 1.73
C TYR A 231 10.01 -3.90 1.87
N ASN A 232 10.10 -5.02 2.57
CA ASN A 232 8.93 -5.72 3.10
C ASN A 232 8.43 -4.98 4.35
N CYS A 233 7.17 -4.59 4.35
CA CYS A 233 6.58 -3.84 5.44
C CYS A 233 5.59 -4.73 6.21
N THR A 234 6.09 -5.42 7.22
CA THR A 234 5.31 -6.32 8.09
C THR A 234 5.85 -6.24 9.51
N PHE A 235 5.03 -6.64 10.49
CA PHE A 235 5.54 -6.81 11.86
C PHE A 235 6.45 -8.02 11.99
N GLU A 236 7.48 -7.88 12.81
CA GLU A 236 8.40 -8.95 13.21
C GLU A 236 8.40 -9.06 14.75
N PRO A 237 8.11 -10.23 15.32
CA PRO A 237 7.65 -11.45 14.63
C PRO A 237 6.24 -11.33 14.06
N ALA A 238 5.97 -12.07 12.98
CA ALA A 238 4.64 -12.12 12.39
C ALA A 238 3.66 -12.89 13.29
N TYR A 239 2.39 -12.49 13.27
CA TYR A 239 1.34 -13.05 14.12
C TYR A 239 0.60 -14.21 13.42
N THR A 240 0.24 -15.24 14.18
CA THR A 240 -0.72 -16.25 13.73
C THR A 240 -2.14 -15.70 13.74
N ILE A 241 -3.02 -16.33 12.97
CA ILE A 241 -4.45 -15.94 12.98
C ILE A 241 -5.07 -16.09 14.36
N GLU A 242 -4.67 -17.09 15.17
CA GLU A 242 -5.13 -17.27 16.55
C GLU A 242 -4.69 -16.09 17.43
N GLN A 243 -3.44 -15.69 17.36
CA GLN A 243 -2.93 -14.53 18.11
C GLN A 243 -3.66 -13.24 17.75
N ILE A 244 -3.91 -13.01 16.45
CA ILE A 244 -4.67 -11.84 15.98
C ILE A 244 -6.08 -11.85 16.55
N VAL A 245 -6.78 -12.99 16.53
CA VAL A 245 -8.13 -13.14 17.07
C VAL A 245 -8.15 -12.87 18.56
N GLU A 246 -7.21 -13.42 19.35
CA GLU A 246 -7.14 -13.20 20.78
C GLU A 246 -6.81 -11.74 21.13
N ILE A 247 -5.90 -11.09 20.37
CA ILE A 247 -5.64 -9.65 20.52
C ILE A 247 -6.90 -8.83 20.26
N MET A 248 -7.64 -9.12 19.18
CA MET A 248 -8.90 -8.44 18.86
C MET A 248 -9.95 -8.64 19.96
N LYS A 249 -10.12 -9.85 20.45
CA LYS A 249 -11.05 -10.15 21.55
C LYS A 249 -10.69 -9.38 22.82
N LYS A 250 -9.42 -9.42 23.22
CA LYS A 250 -8.92 -8.70 24.39
C LYS A 250 -9.12 -7.19 24.26
N ALA A 251 -8.77 -6.60 23.13
CA ALA A 251 -8.89 -5.16 22.89
C ALA A 251 -10.34 -4.64 22.87
N THR A 252 -11.29 -5.52 22.54
CA THR A 252 -12.71 -5.15 22.37
C THR A 252 -13.62 -5.72 23.45
N GLY A 253 -13.08 -6.47 24.43
CA GLY A 253 -13.85 -7.10 25.51
C GLY A 253 -14.74 -8.27 25.04
N MET A 254 -14.51 -8.85 23.87
CA MET A 254 -15.30 -9.97 23.35
C MET A 254 -15.00 -11.26 24.10
N GLN A 255 -16.02 -11.89 24.68
CA GLN A 255 -15.92 -13.17 25.41
C GLN A 255 -16.23 -14.39 24.53
N ARG A 256 -16.52 -14.18 23.24
CA ARG A 256 -17.02 -15.24 22.37
C ARG A 256 -15.93 -16.28 22.07
N THR A 257 -16.28 -17.56 22.16
CA THR A 257 -15.43 -18.67 21.76
C THR A 257 -15.43 -18.81 20.25
N VAL A 258 -14.25 -18.93 19.65
CA VAL A 258 -14.07 -19.21 18.23
C VAL A 258 -13.68 -20.67 18.07
N ILE A 259 -14.50 -21.44 17.35
CA ILE A 259 -14.30 -22.89 17.15
C ILE A 259 -13.37 -23.16 15.98
N LYS A 260 -12.71 -24.31 16.01
CA LYS A 260 -11.94 -24.85 14.88
C LYS A 260 -12.79 -25.91 14.16
N ILE A 261 -12.96 -25.78 12.85
CA ILE A 261 -13.61 -26.79 12.02
C ILE A 261 -12.50 -27.59 11.31
N PRO A 262 -12.43 -28.92 11.48
CA PRO A 262 -11.46 -29.75 10.79
C PRO A 262 -11.59 -29.61 9.25
N GLY A 263 -10.42 -29.52 8.57
CA GLY A 263 -10.40 -29.29 7.12
C GLY A 263 -11.14 -30.35 6.28
N GLY A 264 -11.18 -31.59 6.75
CA GLY A 264 -11.93 -32.67 6.09
C GLY A 264 -13.45 -32.43 5.99
N ILE A 265 -14.04 -31.67 6.95
CA ILE A 265 -15.47 -31.32 6.92
C ILE A 265 -15.73 -30.22 5.88
N LEU A 266 -14.76 -29.31 5.65
CA LEU A 266 -14.90 -28.19 4.72
C LEU A 266 -14.74 -28.60 3.24
N MET A 267 -14.17 -29.76 2.97
CA MET A 267 -14.07 -30.30 1.62
C MET A 267 -15.28 -31.17 1.21
N ALA A 268 -16.20 -31.43 2.13
CA ALA A 268 -17.38 -32.27 1.92
C ALA A 268 -18.69 -31.44 1.68
N VAL A 269 -18.58 -30.12 1.63
CA VAL A 269 -19.64 -29.15 1.33
C VAL A 269 -19.23 -28.36 0.08
#